data_9119f4b203bb3ca014bc1c239633c11a
#
_entry.id   9119f4b203bb3ca014bc1c239633c11a
#
_cell.length_a   1.000
_cell.length_b   1.000
_cell.length_c   1.000
_cell.angle_alpha   90.00
_cell.angle_beta   90.00
_cell.angle_gamma   90.00
#
_symmetry.space_group_name_H-M   'P 1'
#
loop_
_entity.id
_entity.type
_entity.pdbx_description
1 polymer ?
#
loop_
_entity_poly.entity_id
_entity_poly.type
_entity_poly.pdbx_seq_one_letter_code
_entity_poly.pdbx_strand_id
1 'polypeptide(L)'
;MDIRNIAIIAHVDHGKTTLVDKMLRQAGVFRDNQEVQDRVMDSNPLERERGITILSKNTAVQWRDTKINIVDTPGHADFGGEVERILRMVDGVLLLVDAVEGPMPQTRFVTRKALELGLMPIVVVNKVDRDASRTAEVQDEVLELFFELEASDAQLDAPFIFASALNGWASSEMGVQGEDLSPLFESVLDFVPPPSADPDGPFQMLVSTLDHSSYVGRIGIGRIERGSVKVGDTVTLLPFGDPGEVPESEASRSRVTKLYSFQGLDRAEVESAEAGDIVALSGLEGVEIGLTLTHPQHRERIRGIKVEEPTLSVDFTVNNSPFAGLVGKYVTTRQLRDRLFKELERNVALRVEDTEQTDTFKVSGRGELHLTILMETMRREGYEFQVSRPRVIEKTADDGTRLEPYEEILIDVPSEYVGTVMEKLGPRRGEMLDMRPDGAGSTRLKFRMPARGLFGYRSEFLTDTRGEGQLNHHFLEYGEYAGPIQGRKKGVLVADREGAVVAFALANLQERATLLVAPGEAVYTGMIVGEHVRPGDLDVNVCKGKKLTNMRAAGSDENVKLEPPRELTLELALEFIAEDELIEVTPDAIRLRKKELDANRRKKVQKALAARDA
;
A
#
# COMPACT_ATOMS: atom_id res chain seq x y z
N MET A 1 3.09 36.29 -0.92
CA MET A 1 2.50 35.45 -1.98
C MET A 1 1.35 34.69 -1.34
N ASP A 2 0.17 34.68 -1.94
CA ASP A 2 -0.94 33.90 -1.38
C ASP A 2 -0.69 32.40 -1.60
N ILE A 3 -1.05 31.54 -0.63
CA ILE A 3 -0.78 30.10 -0.68
C ILE A 3 -2.06 29.34 -0.37
N ARG A 4 -2.27 28.22 -1.07
CA ARG A 4 -3.26 27.20 -0.71
C ARG A 4 -2.58 25.83 -0.68
N ASN A 5 -2.83 25.07 0.35
CA ASN A 5 -2.29 23.71 0.50
C ASN A 5 -3.45 22.72 0.41
N ILE A 6 -3.42 21.85 -0.59
CA ILE A 6 -4.47 20.85 -0.80
C ILE A 6 -3.88 19.45 -0.95
N ALA A 7 -4.61 18.46 -0.48
CA ALA A 7 -4.33 17.05 -0.78
C ALA A 7 -5.40 16.49 -1.73
N ILE A 8 -5.03 15.51 -2.56
CA ILE A 8 -5.98 14.84 -3.44
C ILE A 8 -6.25 13.43 -2.92
N ILE A 9 -7.49 13.17 -2.57
CA ILE A 9 -8.01 11.89 -2.10
C ILE A 9 -8.82 11.26 -3.23
N ALA A 10 -8.50 10.02 -3.61
CA ALA A 10 -9.24 9.30 -4.64
C ALA A 10 -9.11 7.79 -4.41
N HIS A 11 -10.13 7.06 -4.84
CA HIS A 11 -9.99 5.61 -5.04
C HIS A 11 -9.11 5.31 -6.26
N VAL A 12 -8.60 4.08 -6.32
CA VAL A 12 -7.89 3.56 -7.50
C VAL A 12 -8.78 3.71 -8.72
N ASP A 13 -8.21 4.12 -9.84
CA ASP A 13 -8.90 4.34 -11.13
C ASP A 13 -9.97 5.44 -11.17
N HIS A 14 -10.23 6.20 -10.11
CA HIS A 14 -11.13 7.37 -10.15
C HIS A 14 -10.57 8.55 -10.98
N GLY A 15 -9.33 8.45 -11.45
CA GLY A 15 -8.71 9.40 -12.38
C GLY A 15 -7.86 10.48 -11.71
N LYS A 16 -7.35 10.24 -10.49
CA LYS A 16 -6.48 11.15 -9.74
C LYS A 16 -5.29 11.64 -10.56
N THR A 17 -4.46 10.73 -11.05
CA THR A 17 -3.27 11.07 -11.83
C THR A 17 -3.62 11.86 -13.09
N THR A 18 -4.71 11.48 -13.79
CA THR A 18 -5.19 12.20 -14.98
C THR A 18 -5.62 13.63 -14.66
N LEU A 19 -6.32 13.83 -13.53
CA LEU A 19 -6.74 15.16 -13.09
C LEU A 19 -5.54 16.05 -12.78
N VAL A 20 -4.57 15.53 -11.99
CA VAL A 20 -3.35 16.27 -11.64
C VAL A 20 -2.53 16.62 -12.88
N ASP A 21 -2.36 15.68 -13.81
CA ASP A 21 -1.65 15.95 -15.08
C ASP A 21 -2.31 17.08 -15.86
N LYS A 22 -3.65 17.13 -15.91
CA LYS A 22 -4.38 18.23 -16.59
C LYS A 22 -4.27 19.55 -15.83
N MET A 23 -4.33 19.50 -14.48
CA MET A 23 -4.12 20.71 -13.66
C MET A 23 -2.72 21.30 -13.90
N LEU A 24 -1.67 20.48 -13.93
CA LEU A 24 -0.29 20.90 -14.21
C LEU A 24 -0.15 21.51 -15.60
N ARG A 25 -0.78 20.90 -16.62
CA ARG A 25 -0.74 21.42 -18.01
C ARG A 25 -1.46 22.77 -18.12
N GLN A 26 -2.64 22.90 -17.56
CA GLN A 26 -3.43 24.14 -17.66
C GLN A 26 -2.86 25.28 -16.80
N ALA A 27 -2.17 24.96 -15.71
CA ALA A 27 -1.44 25.95 -14.92
C ALA A 27 -0.10 26.39 -15.56
N GLY A 28 0.21 25.94 -16.79
CA GLY A 28 1.40 26.37 -17.53
C GLY A 28 2.73 25.82 -17.02
N VAL A 29 2.72 24.71 -16.28
CA VAL A 29 3.95 24.10 -15.75
C VAL A 29 4.81 23.52 -16.88
N PHE A 30 4.22 23.08 -17.97
CA PHE A 30 4.91 22.52 -19.14
C PHE A 30 4.96 23.53 -20.28
N ARG A 31 6.06 23.51 -21.05
CA ARG A 31 6.18 24.30 -22.27
C ARG A 31 5.30 23.71 -23.38
N ASP A 32 4.71 24.56 -24.23
CA ASP A 32 3.77 24.17 -25.30
C ASP A 32 4.32 23.06 -26.25
N ASN A 33 5.63 22.93 -26.39
CA ASN A 33 6.29 21.96 -27.28
C ASN A 33 6.93 20.77 -26.51
N GLN A 34 6.64 20.62 -25.22
CA GLN A 34 7.20 19.52 -24.43
C GLN A 34 6.29 18.30 -24.56
N GLU A 35 6.74 17.22 -25.23
CA GLU A 35 6.09 15.92 -25.18
C GLU A 35 6.22 15.36 -23.75
N VAL A 36 5.16 15.46 -22.98
CA VAL A 36 5.09 14.92 -21.63
C VAL A 36 4.33 13.60 -21.71
N GLN A 37 4.97 12.53 -21.24
CA GLN A 37 4.30 11.24 -21.12
C GLN A 37 3.09 11.37 -20.18
N ASP A 38 2.00 10.70 -20.48
CA ASP A 38 0.86 10.63 -19.57
C ASP A 38 1.26 9.98 -18.23
N ARG A 39 0.56 10.36 -17.15
CA ARG A 39 0.86 9.93 -15.77
C ARG A 39 2.22 10.41 -15.25
N VAL A 40 2.46 11.70 -15.39
CA VAL A 40 3.73 12.34 -14.98
C VAL A 40 4.01 12.17 -13.48
N MET A 41 2.97 12.17 -12.66
CA MET A 41 3.10 11.94 -11.21
C MET A 41 3.49 10.51 -10.87
N ASP A 42 3.12 9.50 -11.66
CA ASP A 42 3.45 8.10 -11.41
C ASP A 42 4.86 7.80 -11.97
N SER A 43 5.90 8.29 -11.31
CA SER A 43 7.30 8.10 -11.74
C SER A 43 7.81 6.68 -11.51
N ASN A 44 7.20 5.92 -10.59
CA ASN A 44 7.56 4.55 -10.29
C ASN A 44 6.88 3.59 -11.28
N PRO A 45 7.61 2.67 -11.94
CA PRO A 45 7.01 1.66 -12.82
C PRO A 45 5.92 0.82 -12.15
N LEU A 46 6.05 0.53 -10.85
CA LEU A 46 5.06 -0.22 -10.07
C LEU A 46 3.76 0.57 -9.88
N GLU A 47 3.84 1.88 -9.67
CA GLU A 47 2.65 2.75 -9.58
C GLU A 47 1.86 2.74 -10.89
N ARG A 48 2.58 2.86 -12.03
CA ARG A 48 1.97 2.83 -13.36
C ARG A 48 1.31 1.50 -13.69
N GLU A 49 1.97 0.39 -13.34
CA GLU A 49 1.49 -0.97 -13.61
C GLU A 49 0.27 -1.31 -12.75
N ARG A 50 0.28 -0.91 -11.49
CA ARG A 50 -0.79 -1.21 -10.53
C ARG A 50 -1.90 -0.17 -10.49
N GLY A 51 -1.70 0.99 -11.09
CA GLY A 51 -2.64 2.11 -11.06
C GLY A 51 -2.81 2.76 -9.68
N ILE A 52 -1.89 2.50 -8.73
CA ILE A 52 -1.95 3.02 -7.35
C ILE A 52 -0.81 3.97 -7.06
N THR A 53 -1.07 5.02 -6.26
CA THR A 53 0.00 5.83 -5.67
C THR A 53 0.59 5.10 -4.48
N ILE A 54 1.89 4.85 -4.50
CA ILE A 54 2.64 4.17 -3.44
C ILE A 54 3.30 5.19 -2.53
N LEU A 55 3.93 6.21 -3.12
CA LEU A 55 4.63 7.26 -2.41
C LEU A 55 3.95 8.61 -2.64
N SER A 56 3.78 9.37 -1.57
CA SER A 56 3.29 10.74 -1.66
C SER A 56 4.24 11.61 -2.47
N LYS A 57 3.68 12.50 -3.27
CA LYS A 57 4.43 13.47 -4.06
C LYS A 57 3.89 14.86 -3.82
N ASN A 58 4.80 15.81 -3.69
CA ASN A 58 4.47 17.21 -3.58
C ASN A 58 4.71 17.88 -4.93
N THR A 59 3.72 18.63 -5.39
CA THR A 59 3.84 19.49 -6.56
C THR A 59 3.21 20.84 -6.24
N ALA A 60 3.49 21.85 -7.04
CA ALA A 60 2.85 23.14 -6.88
C ALA A 60 2.55 23.77 -8.23
N VAL A 61 1.43 24.44 -8.32
CA VAL A 61 1.01 25.21 -9.49
C VAL A 61 0.80 26.66 -9.11
N GLN A 62 1.04 27.55 -10.09
CA GLN A 62 0.69 28.95 -9.96
C GLN A 62 -0.64 29.19 -10.66
N TRP A 63 -1.63 29.64 -9.93
CA TRP A 63 -2.90 30.07 -10.49
C TRP A 63 -3.18 31.52 -10.09
N ARG A 64 -3.21 32.42 -11.09
CA ARG A 64 -3.20 33.88 -10.83
C ARG A 64 -2.04 34.27 -9.91
N ASP A 65 -2.32 34.97 -8.82
CA ASP A 65 -1.33 35.42 -7.83
C ASP A 65 -1.13 34.43 -6.65
N THR A 66 -1.79 33.26 -6.71
CA THR A 66 -1.78 32.25 -5.63
C THR A 66 -0.95 31.03 -6.03
N LYS A 67 -0.07 30.60 -5.13
CA LYS A 67 0.61 29.30 -5.21
C LYS A 67 -0.29 28.24 -4.59
N ILE A 68 -0.61 27.20 -5.36
CA ILE A 68 -1.37 26.04 -4.88
C ILE A 68 -0.41 24.86 -4.75
N ASN A 69 -0.07 24.48 -3.53
CA ASN A 69 0.65 23.24 -3.25
C ASN A 69 -0.34 22.07 -3.30
N ILE A 70 -0.01 21.06 -4.08
CA ILE A 70 -0.83 19.86 -4.28
C ILE A 70 -0.03 18.67 -3.75
N VAL A 71 -0.57 17.98 -2.74
CA VAL A 71 0.04 16.80 -2.17
C VAL A 71 -0.75 15.58 -2.63
N ASP A 72 -0.10 14.70 -3.37
CA ASP A 72 -0.69 13.44 -3.81
C ASP A 72 -0.70 12.42 -2.66
N THR A 73 -1.87 11.84 -2.36
CA THR A 73 -2.01 10.88 -1.26
C THR A 73 -2.12 9.46 -1.75
N PRO A 74 -1.45 8.49 -1.09
CA PRO A 74 -1.73 7.08 -1.31
C PRO A 74 -3.20 6.77 -1.01
N GLY A 75 -3.84 5.96 -1.85
CA GLY A 75 -5.26 5.60 -1.68
C GLY A 75 -5.50 4.35 -0.83
N HIS A 76 -4.48 3.53 -0.58
CA HIS A 76 -4.63 2.25 0.08
C HIS A 76 -4.46 2.35 1.60
N ALA A 77 -5.28 1.58 2.36
CA ALA A 77 -5.29 1.60 3.82
C ALA A 77 -3.93 1.23 4.47
N ASP A 78 -3.12 0.40 3.81
CA ASP A 78 -1.76 0.04 4.27
C ASP A 78 -0.82 1.24 4.41
N PHE A 79 -1.16 2.37 3.77
CA PHE A 79 -0.42 3.64 3.84
C PHE A 79 -1.09 4.68 4.75
N GLY A 80 -2.02 4.27 5.61
CA GLY A 80 -2.84 5.18 6.45
C GLY A 80 -2.06 6.20 7.25
N GLY A 81 -0.89 5.83 7.80
CA GLY A 81 -0.06 6.79 8.51
C GLY A 81 0.71 7.77 7.61
N GLU A 82 0.94 7.44 6.34
CA GLU A 82 1.45 8.40 5.38
C GLU A 82 0.36 9.41 5.04
N VAL A 83 -0.86 8.93 4.84
CA VAL A 83 -2.03 9.77 4.61
C VAL A 83 -2.23 10.78 5.75
N GLU A 84 -2.21 10.34 7.01
CA GLU A 84 -2.37 11.24 8.16
C GLU A 84 -1.29 12.31 8.21
N ARG A 85 -0.04 11.95 7.92
CA ARG A 85 1.08 12.91 7.87
C ARG A 85 0.92 13.97 6.79
N ILE A 86 0.44 13.54 5.62
CA ILE A 86 0.19 14.42 4.48
C ILE A 86 -0.95 15.37 4.80
N LEU A 87 -2.06 14.87 5.33
CA LEU A 87 -3.23 15.66 5.65
C LEU A 87 -2.95 16.78 6.67
N ARG A 88 -1.93 16.62 7.52
CA ARG A 88 -1.50 17.70 8.44
C ARG A 88 -0.72 18.84 7.77
N MET A 89 -0.25 18.65 6.54
CA MET A 89 0.44 19.73 5.79
C MET A 89 -0.50 20.60 4.97
N VAL A 90 -1.79 20.22 4.89
CA VAL A 90 -2.75 20.87 4.00
C VAL A 90 -3.92 21.47 4.78
N ASP A 91 -4.65 22.35 4.12
CA ASP A 91 -5.78 23.09 4.69
C ASP A 91 -7.11 22.67 4.04
N GLY A 92 -7.05 22.01 2.88
CA GLY A 92 -8.20 21.45 2.18
C GLY A 92 -7.90 20.16 1.44
N VAL A 93 -8.96 19.48 1.02
CA VAL A 93 -8.83 18.20 0.28
C VAL A 93 -9.74 18.20 -0.94
N LEU A 94 -9.22 17.72 -2.07
CA LEU A 94 -10.02 17.39 -3.25
C LEU A 94 -10.43 15.91 -3.12
N LEU A 95 -11.70 15.66 -2.84
CA LEU A 95 -12.29 14.33 -2.80
C LEU A 95 -12.77 13.95 -4.20
N LEU A 96 -11.99 13.13 -4.90
CA LEU A 96 -12.28 12.70 -6.26
C LEU A 96 -13.11 11.42 -6.26
N VAL A 97 -14.31 11.46 -6.85
CA VAL A 97 -15.26 10.35 -6.91
C VAL A 97 -15.64 10.09 -8.36
N ASP A 98 -15.70 8.82 -8.77
CA ASP A 98 -16.15 8.42 -10.11
C ASP A 98 -17.67 8.58 -10.22
N ALA A 99 -18.17 9.22 -11.28
CA ALA A 99 -19.60 9.44 -11.53
C ALA A 99 -20.40 8.14 -11.77
N VAL A 100 -19.73 7.01 -12.01
CA VAL A 100 -20.37 5.70 -12.22
C VAL A 100 -20.31 4.86 -10.95
N GLU A 101 -19.14 4.79 -10.30
CA GLU A 101 -18.89 3.91 -9.15
C GLU A 101 -19.35 4.53 -7.82
N GLY A 102 -19.26 5.86 -7.67
CA GLY A 102 -19.56 6.54 -6.42
C GLY A 102 -18.42 6.47 -5.39
N PRO A 103 -18.69 6.84 -4.13
CA PRO A 103 -17.70 6.85 -3.06
C PRO A 103 -17.35 5.42 -2.60
N MET A 104 -16.13 4.99 -2.89
CA MET A 104 -15.64 3.65 -2.59
C MET A 104 -15.09 3.53 -1.14
N PRO A 105 -15.07 2.31 -0.55
CA PRO A 105 -14.67 2.12 0.86
C PRO A 105 -13.28 2.64 1.24
N GLN A 106 -12.30 2.59 0.35
CA GLN A 106 -10.96 3.13 0.62
C GLN A 106 -10.98 4.65 0.78
N THR A 107 -11.77 5.33 -0.06
CA THR A 107 -12.00 6.77 0.03
C THR A 107 -12.57 7.17 1.40
N ARG A 108 -13.44 6.34 1.97
CA ARG A 108 -14.08 6.54 3.26
C ARG A 108 -13.10 6.70 4.41
N PHE A 109 -12.06 5.86 4.48
CA PHE A 109 -11.03 5.96 5.52
C PHE A 109 -10.26 7.29 5.45
N VAL A 110 -9.80 7.66 4.26
CA VAL A 110 -9.01 8.89 4.08
C VAL A 110 -9.89 10.12 4.29
N THR A 111 -11.15 10.10 3.82
CA THR A 111 -12.12 11.17 4.05
C THR A 111 -12.41 11.37 5.53
N ARG A 112 -12.62 10.28 6.30
CA ARG A 112 -12.79 10.37 7.75
C ARG A 112 -11.64 11.10 8.40
N LYS A 113 -10.39 10.72 8.09
CA LYS A 113 -9.20 11.38 8.63
C LYS A 113 -9.10 12.85 8.26
N ALA A 114 -9.46 13.22 7.05
CA ALA A 114 -9.50 14.60 6.60
C ALA A 114 -10.55 15.43 7.38
N LEU A 115 -11.75 14.89 7.56
CA LEU A 115 -12.82 15.54 8.32
C LEU A 115 -12.50 15.69 9.81
N GLU A 116 -11.93 14.65 10.44
CA GLU A 116 -11.45 14.67 11.83
C GLU A 116 -10.38 15.76 12.06
N LEU A 117 -9.54 16.04 11.06
CA LEU A 117 -8.52 17.10 11.10
C LEU A 117 -9.10 18.50 10.80
N GLY A 118 -10.38 18.60 10.52
CA GLY A 118 -11.05 19.87 10.20
C GLY A 118 -10.74 20.43 8.82
N LEU A 119 -10.22 19.61 7.90
CA LEU A 119 -9.90 20.04 6.54
C LEU A 119 -11.19 20.32 5.74
N MET A 120 -11.11 21.33 4.85
CA MET A 120 -12.22 21.70 3.98
C MET A 120 -12.25 20.80 2.74
N PRO A 121 -13.33 20.02 2.52
CA PRO A 121 -13.46 19.18 1.35
C PRO A 121 -14.01 19.96 0.16
N ILE A 122 -13.50 19.65 -1.03
CA ILE A 122 -14.09 19.99 -2.33
C ILE A 122 -14.36 18.66 -3.02
N VAL A 123 -15.60 18.38 -3.37
CA VAL A 123 -15.97 17.12 -4.02
C VAL A 123 -15.84 17.28 -5.54
N VAL A 124 -15.02 16.42 -6.16
CA VAL A 124 -14.86 16.40 -7.61
C VAL A 124 -15.47 15.12 -8.16
N VAL A 125 -16.66 15.22 -8.73
CA VAL A 125 -17.33 14.10 -9.41
C VAL A 125 -16.75 14.00 -10.82
N ASN A 126 -15.89 13.00 -11.03
CA ASN A 126 -15.13 12.81 -12.27
C ASN A 126 -15.77 11.79 -13.20
N LYS A 127 -15.39 11.82 -14.47
CA LYS A 127 -15.89 10.95 -15.54
C LYS A 127 -17.40 11.15 -15.83
N VAL A 128 -17.89 12.36 -15.63
CA VAL A 128 -19.29 12.71 -15.93
C VAL A 128 -19.64 12.61 -17.43
N ASP A 129 -18.63 12.49 -18.28
CA ASP A 129 -18.73 12.28 -19.72
C ASP A 129 -19.07 10.84 -20.12
N ARG A 130 -19.14 9.90 -19.18
CA ARG A 130 -19.51 8.50 -19.45
C ARG A 130 -21.04 8.36 -19.58
N ASP A 131 -21.48 7.54 -20.53
CA ASP A 131 -22.91 7.28 -20.74
C ASP A 131 -23.62 6.65 -19.53
N ALA A 132 -22.87 5.90 -18.71
CA ALA A 132 -23.36 5.25 -17.49
C ALA A 132 -23.25 6.15 -16.25
N SER A 133 -22.95 7.45 -16.39
CA SER A 133 -22.82 8.35 -15.24
C SER A 133 -24.15 8.54 -14.52
N ARG A 134 -24.12 8.43 -13.19
CA ARG A 134 -25.25 8.63 -12.27
C ARG A 134 -24.96 9.77 -11.31
N THR A 135 -24.55 10.89 -11.86
CA THR A 135 -23.97 12.04 -11.17
C THR A 135 -24.80 12.55 -9.98
N ALA A 136 -26.13 12.62 -10.12
CA ALA A 136 -27.02 13.08 -9.04
C ALA A 136 -27.03 12.08 -7.86
N GLU A 137 -27.10 10.78 -8.15
CA GLU A 137 -27.08 9.73 -7.13
C GLU A 137 -25.73 9.71 -6.40
N VAL A 138 -24.62 9.88 -7.12
CA VAL A 138 -23.28 9.95 -6.53
C VAL A 138 -23.13 11.17 -5.62
N GLN A 139 -23.74 12.30 -5.96
CA GLN A 139 -23.77 13.48 -5.10
C GLN A 139 -24.46 13.15 -3.77
N ASP A 140 -25.64 12.50 -3.83
CA ASP A 140 -26.38 12.09 -2.62
C ASP A 140 -25.57 11.09 -1.79
N GLU A 141 -24.94 10.09 -2.41
CA GLU A 141 -24.08 9.11 -1.73
C GLU A 141 -22.88 9.76 -1.00
N VAL A 142 -22.29 10.81 -1.58
CA VAL A 142 -21.19 11.54 -0.92
C VAL A 142 -21.70 12.34 0.27
N LEU A 143 -22.89 12.96 0.16
CA LEU A 143 -23.50 13.65 1.30
C LEU A 143 -23.86 12.65 2.42
N GLU A 144 -24.42 11.49 2.09
CA GLU A 144 -24.66 10.43 3.07
C GLU A 144 -23.36 9.99 3.74
N LEU A 145 -22.27 9.84 2.96
CA LEU A 145 -20.95 9.54 3.50
C LEU A 145 -20.49 10.61 4.51
N PHE A 146 -20.66 11.88 4.20
CA PHE A 146 -20.28 12.96 5.11
C PHE A 146 -21.12 12.96 6.40
N PHE A 147 -22.43 12.70 6.31
CA PHE A 147 -23.28 12.51 7.50
C PHE A 147 -22.84 11.32 8.35
N GLU A 148 -22.54 10.16 7.74
CA GLU A 148 -22.07 8.99 8.47
C GLU A 148 -20.69 9.21 9.13
N LEU A 149 -19.87 10.11 8.58
CA LEU A 149 -18.55 10.46 9.09
C LEU A 149 -18.60 11.66 10.07
N GLU A 150 -19.80 12.10 10.46
CA GLU A 150 -20.01 13.21 11.41
C GLU A 150 -19.32 14.52 10.98
N ALA A 151 -19.38 14.83 9.67
CA ALA A 151 -18.85 16.07 9.14
C ALA A 151 -19.51 17.29 9.80
N SER A 152 -18.75 18.36 10.02
CA SER A 152 -19.27 19.63 10.51
C SER A 152 -20.16 20.33 9.48
N ASP A 153 -21.01 21.26 9.92
CA ASP A 153 -21.88 22.04 9.01
C ASP A 153 -21.09 22.72 7.88
N ALA A 154 -19.91 23.27 8.19
CA ALA A 154 -19.04 23.89 7.18
C ALA A 154 -18.48 22.86 6.16
N GLN A 155 -18.26 21.62 6.56
CA GLN A 155 -17.82 20.56 5.68
C GLN A 155 -18.97 19.96 4.86
N LEU A 156 -20.20 19.97 5.38
CA LEU A 156 -21.39 19.58 4.65
C LEU A 156 -21.75 20.58 3.52
N ASP A 157 -21.38 21.86 3.67
CA ASP A 157 -21.52 22.89 2.64
C ASP A 157 -20.43 22.80 1.54
N ALA A 158 -19.72 21.67 1.46
CA ALA A 158 -18.66 21.44 0.47
C ALA A 158 -19.14 21.66 -0.96
N PRO A 159 -18.38 22.39 -1.80
CA PRO A 159 -18.73 22.57 -3.20
C PRO A 159 -18.55 21.28 -3.99
N PHE A 160 -19.47 21.03 -4.93
CA PHE A 160 -19.39 19.96 -5.91
C PHE A 160 -18.91 20.51 -7.24
N ILE A 161 -17.87 19.91 -7.79
CA ILE A 161 -17.33 20.20 -9.11
C ILE A 161 -17.48 18.94 -9.98
N PHE A 162 -18.08 19.12 -11.15
CA PHE A 162 -18.34 18.05 -12.12
C PHE A 162 -17.25 18.09 -13.19
N ALA A 163 -16.50 16.99 -13.37
CA ALA A 163 -15.32 17.02 -14.20
C ALA A 163 -15.21 15.83 -15.17
N SER A 164 -14.58 16.09 -16.29
CA SER A 164 -13.95 15.06 -17.13
C SER A 164 -12.46 15.30 -17.17
N ALA A 165 -11.73 14.65 -16.25
CA ALA A 165 -10.27 14.77 -16.19
C ALA A 165 -9.61 14.33 -17.49
N LEU A 166 -10.15 13.32 -18.18
CA LEU A 166 -9.63 12.84 -19.47
C LEU A 166 -9.70 13.95 -20.54
N ASN A 167 -10.83 14.64 -20.61
CA ASN A 167 -11.06 15.73 -21.58
C ASN A 167 -10.52 17.08 -21.09
N GLY A 168 -10.18 17.21 -19.80
CA GLY A 168 -9.52 18.38 -19.22
C GLY A 168 -10.44 19.56 -18.95
N TRP A 169 -11.70 19.30 -18.55
CA TRP A 169 -12.65 20.35 -18.19
C TRP A 169 -13.38 20.05 -16.87
N ALA A 170 -13.89 21.09 -16.25
CA ALA A 170 -14.70 21.04 -15.04
C ALA A 170 -15.84 22.09 -15.12
N SER A 171 -16.90 21.86 -14.34
CA SER A 171 -18.04 22.77 -14.20
C SER A 171 -18.54 22.77 -12.75
N SER A 172 -19.02 23.89 -12.27
CA SER A 172 -19.74 23.99 -10.99
C SER A 172 -21.23 23.61 -11.12
N GLU A 173 -21.74 23.44 -12.33
CA GLU A 173 -23.13 23.10 -12.59
C GLU A 173 -23.25 21.68 -13.16
N MET A 174 -24.13 20.87 -12.55
CA MET A 174 -24.40 19.50 -13.00
C MET A 174 -24.98 19.49 -14.42
N GLY A 175 -24.45 18.60 -15.27
CA GLY A 175 -24.92 18.43 -16.65
C GLY A 175 -24.46 19.53 -17.62
N VAL A 176 -23.64 20.47 -17.18
CA VAL A 176 -23.05 21.52 -18.02
C VAL A 176 -21.58 21.16 -18.28
N GLN A 177 -21.20 21.09 -19.56
CA GLN A 177 -19.83 20.88 -19.95
C GLN A 177 -19.02 22.17 -19.81
N GLY A 178 -17.91 22.12 -19.08
CA GLY A 178 -16.97 23.24 -18.97
C GLY A 178 -16.01 23.33 -20.17
N GLU A 179 -15.26 24.43 -20.22
CA GLU A 179 -14.23 24.66 -21.24
C GLU A 179 -12.84 24.13 -20.78
N ASP A 180 -12.50 24.34 -19.51
CA ASP A 180 -11.23 23.99 -18.89
C ASP A 180 -11.40 23.67 -17.39
N LEU A 181 -10.28 23.56 -16.63
CA LEU A 181 -10.30 23.30 -15.19
C LEU A 181 -10.39 24.59 -14.32
N SER A 182 -10.57 25.76 -14.91
CA SER A 182 -10.69 27.02 -14.15
C SER A 182 -11.72 26.96 -13.01
N PRO A 183 -12.93 26.36 -13.19
CA PRO A 183 -13.91 26.24 -12.09
C PRO A 183 -13.37 25.47 -10.87
N LEU A 184 -12.51 24.47 -11.10
CA LEU A 184 -11.85 23.72 -10.02
C LEU A 184 -10.83 24.60 -9.28
N PHE A 185 -9.97 25.33 -10.01
CA PHE A 185 -9.00 26.23 -9.40
C PHE A 185 -9.67 27.36 -8.61
N GLU A 186 -10.72 27.98 -9.16
CA GLU A 186 -11.48 29.01 -8.46
C GLU A 186 -12.11 28.44 -7.18
N SER A 187 -12.68 27.25 -7.24
CA SER A 187 -13.23 26.58 -6.05
C SER A 187 -12.18 26.37 -4.97
N VAL A 188 -10.94 26.03 -5.34
CA VAL A 188 -9.81 25.92 -4.38
C VAL A 188 -9.51 27.28 -3.74
N LEU A 189 -9.51 28.38 -4.51
CA LEU A 189 -9.24 29.70 -3.96
C LEU A 189 -10.35 30.19 -3.02
N ASP A 190 -11.60 29.87 -3.34
CA ASP A 190 -12.78 30.38 -2.61
C ASP A 190 -13.07 29.59 -1.33
N PHE A 191 -12.87 28.25 -1.35
CA PHE A 191 -13.29 27.37 -0.26
C PHE A 191 -12.15 26.87 0.62
N VAL A 192 -10.92 26.73 0.10
CA VAL A 192 -9.79 26.33 0.94
C VAL A 192 -9.22 27.58 1.63
N PRO A 193 -9.18 27.62 2.96
CA PRO A 193 -8.63 28.78 3.67
C PRO A 193 -7.13 28.90 3.39
N PRO A 194 -6.57 30.13 3.47
CA PRO A 194 -5.12 30.28 3.51
C PRO A 194 -4.55 29.56 4.74
N PRO A 195 -3.28 29.11 4.69
CA PRO A 195 -2.64 28.43 5.82
C PRO A 195 -2.75 29.26 7.10
N SER A 196 -3.18 28.60 8.19
CA SER A 196 -3.17 29.20 9.52
C SER A 196 -1.73 29.23 10.04
N ALA A 197 -0.90 30.15 9.54
CA ALA A 197 0.51 30.26 9.82
C ALA A 197 0.86 31.64 10.39
N ASP A 198 1.84 31.70 11.29
CA ASP A 198 2.33 32.94 11.88
C ASP A 198 3.67 33.37 11.24
N PRO A 199 3.66 34.32 10.30
CA PRO A 199 4.87 34.73 9.59
C PRO A 199 5.85 35.52 10.48
N ASP A 200 5.40 36.15 11.55
CA ASP A 200 6.20 37.00 12.44
C ASP A 200 6.81 36.24 13.63
N GLY A 201 6.38 34.99 13.82
CA GLY A 201 6.87 34.13 14.90
C GLY A 201 8.27 33.56 14.66
N PRO A 202 8.89 32.94 15.68
CA PRO A 202 10.14 32.21 15.49
C PRO A 202 9.91 30.96 14.62
N PHE A 203 10.90 30.64 13.77
CA PHE A 203 10.80 29.49 12.86
C PHE A 203 10.36 28.21 13.57
N GLN A 204 9.38 27.54 12.98
CA GLN A 204 8.89 26.23 13.42
C GLN A 204 8.30 25.46 12.24
N MET A 205 8.68 24.19 12.12
CA MET A 205 8.25 23.28 11.06
C MET A 205 8.17 21.84 11.58
N LEU A 206 7.13 21.10 11.22
CA LEU A 206 7.04 19.66 11.49
C LEU A 206 7.56 18.88 10.28
N VAL A 207 8.47 17.93 10.48
CA VAL A 207 8.91 17.01 9.42
C VAL A 207 7.85 15.94 9.23
N SER A 208 7.10 16.03 8.13
CA SER A 208 5.99 15.13 7.82
C SER A 208 6.39 13.97 6.92
N THR A 209 7.32 14.20 5.98
CA THR A 209 7.86 13.18 5.09
C THR A 209 9.37 13.31 4.95
N LEU A 210 10.02 12.21 4.56
CA LEU A 210 11.45 12.18 4.25
C LEU A 210 11.66 11.79 2.80
N ASP A 211 12.69 12.38 2.22
CA ASP A 211 13.27 11.94 0.97
C ASP A 211 14.79 11.76 1.11
N HIS A 212 15.40 11.13 0.16
CA HIS A 212 16.84 10.89 0.15
C HIS A 212 17.43 11.19 -1.21
N SER A 213 18.50 11.96 -1.21
CA SER A 213 19.33 12.18 -2.38
C SER A 213 20.74 11.64 -2.12
N SER A 214 21.30 10.92 -3.09
CA SER A 214 22.68 10.44 -3.00
C SER A 214 23.72 11.58 -2.88
N TYR A 215 23.30 12.81 -3.17
CA TYR A 215 24.17 13.99 -3.18
C TYR A 215 24.08 14.81 -1.89
N VAL A 216 22.88 15.00 -1.34
CA VAL A 216 22.66 15.84 -0.15
C VAL A 216 22.19 15.05 1.08
N GLY A 217 22.08 13.73 0.97
CA GLY A 217 21.63 12.86 2.05
C GLY A 217 20.12 12.94 2.28
N ARG A 218 19.69 12.80 3.55
CA ARG A 218 18.29 12.90 3.94
C ARG A 218 17.75 14.31 3.79
N ILE A 219 16.51 14.41 3.33
CA ILE A 219 15.78 15.66 3.10
C ILE A 219 14.49 15.59 3.90
N GLY A 220 14.30 16.50 4.84
CA GLY A 220 13.07 16.65 5.60
C GLY A 220 12.08 17.54 4.84
N ILE A 221 10.84 17.06 4.65
CA ILE A 221 9.77 17.79 3.98
C ILE A 221 8.65 18.06 4.99
N GLY A 222 8.11 19.28 4.97
CA GLY A 222 7.02 19.67 5.82
C GLY A 222 6.52 21.08 5.54
N ARG A 223 5.48 21.49 6.25
CA ARG A 223 4.95 22.86 6.22
C ARG A 223 5.63 23.71 7.28
N ILE A 224 6.01 24.93 6.93
CA ILE A 224 6.46 25.94 7.89
C ILE A 224 5.22 26.49 8.61
N GLU A 225 5.14 26.26 9.92
CA GLU A 225 3.99 26.71 10.73
C GLU A 225 4.20 28.14 11.23
N ARG A 226 5.45 28.52 11.52
CA ARG A 226 5.79 29.88 11.99
C ARG A 226 7.12 30.36 11.42
N GLY A 227 7.21 31.66 11.22
CA GLY A 227 8.41 32.37 10.87
C GLY A 227 8.93 32.10 9.46
N SER A 228 10.23 32.17 9.32
CA SER A 228 10.92 31.92 8.05
C SER A 228 12.23 31.19 8.29
N VAL A 229 12.74 30.54 7.24
CA VAL A 229 14.04 29.85 7.24
C VAL A 229 14.83 30.22 6.00
N LYS A 230 16.16 30.32 6.12
CA LYS A 230 17.09 30.64 5.04
C LYS A 230 18.20 29.58 4.95
N VAL A 231 18.77 29.46 3.76
CA VAL A 231 19.98 28.66 3.56
C VAL A 231 21.09 29.20 4.47
N GLY A 232 21.71 28.31 5.24
CA GLY A 232 22.76 28.64 6.19
C GLY A 232 22.30 28.85 7.63
N ASP A 233 20.99 28.95 7.87
CA ASP A 233 20.45 29.06 9.23
C ASP A 233 20.75 27.82 10.05
N THR A 234 20.95 28.04 11.34
CA THR A 234 21.01 26.95 12.33
C THR A 234 19.61 26.69 12.87
N VAL A 235 19.16 25.46 12.78
CA VAL A 235 17.88 25.01 13.31
C VAL A 235 18.11 23.99 14.42
N THR A 236 17.15 23.88 15.33
CA THR A 236 17.14 22.88 16.39
C THR A 236 16.13 21.79 16.06
N LEU A 237 16.57 20.54 16.13
CA LEU A 237 15.74 19.36 15.96
C LEU A 237 15.25 18.91 17.34
N LEU A 238 13.95 18.87 17.51
CA LEU A 238 13.29 18.42 18.74
C LEU A 238 12.68 17.04 18.50
N PRO A 239 12.92 16.06 19.40
CA PRO A 239 12.39 14.71 19.26
C PRO A 239 10.86 14.69 19.32
N PHE A 240 10.28 13.62 18.78
CA PHE A 240 8.84 13.36 18.86
C PHE A 240 8.37 13.36 20.34
N GLY A 241 7.18 13.91 20.57
CA GLY A 241 6.54 13.90 21.88
C GLY A 241 5.37 14.88 21.98
N ASP A 242 4.89 15.12 23.18
CA ASP A 242 3.80 16.06 23.45
C ASP A 242 4.21 17.51 23.20
N PRO A 243 3.26 18.40 22.81
CA PRO A 243 3.53 19.81 22.60
C PRO A 243 4.11 20.48 23.86
N GLY A 244 5.02 21.41 23.65
CA GLY A 244 5.61 22.21 24.73
C GLY A 244 7.11 22.47 24.60
N GLU A 245 7.67 23.18 25.55
CA GLU A 245 9.10 23.46 25.56
C GLU A 245 9.94 22.22 25.86
N VAL A 246 11.03 22.06 25.10
CA VAL A 246 11.96 20.92 25.18
C VAL A 246 13.28 21.38 25.80
N PRO A 247 13.84 20.64 26.79
CA PRO A 247 15.16 20.93 27.36
C PRO A 247 16.26 20.87 26.29
N GLU A 248 17.29 21.71 26.48
CA GLU A 248 18.43 21.73 25.53
C GLU A 248 19.18 20.40 25.46
N SER A 249 19.14 19.60 26.52
CA SER A 249 19.76 18.27 26.58
C SER A 249 19.14 17.23 25.64
N GLU A 250 17.89 17.44 25.22
CA GLU A 250 17.16 16.56 24.32
C GLU A 250 17.15 17.09 22.88
N ALA A 251 17.70 18.26 22.65
CA ALA A 251 17.68 18.95 21.35
C ALA A 251 19.02 18.80 20.63
N SER A 252 18.99 18.55 19.33
CA SER A 252 20.17 18.58 18.48
C SER A 252 20.12 19.79 17.54
N ARG A 253 21.30 20.30 17.14
CA ARG A 253 21.40 21.46 16.24
C ARG A 253 21.97 21.02 14.91
N SER A 254 21.38 21.50 13.82
CA SER A 254 21.87 21.28 12.46
C SER A 254 21.83 22.57 11.65
N ARG A 255 22.60 22.62 10.57
CA ARG A 255 22.63 23.75 9.67
C ARG A 255 21.92 23.41 8.36
N VAL A 256 21.00 24.24 7.94
CA VAL A 256 20.32 24.13 6.66
C VAL A 256 21.34 24.36 5.52
N THR A 257 21.66 23.33 4.77
CA THR A 257 22.61 23.42 3.66
C THR A 257 21.93 23.80 2.35
N LYS A 258 20.73 23.29 2.11
CA LYS A 258 19.89 23.65 0.98
C LYS A 258 18.42 23.69 1.39
N LEU A 259 17.71 24.60 0.76
CA LEU A 259 16.28 24.81 0.91
C LEU A 259 15.63 24.71 -0.46
N TYR A 260 14.55 23.98 -0.55
CA TYR A 260 13.80 23.79 -1.79
C TYR A 260 12.34 24.15 -1.58
N SER A 261 11.76 24.84 -2.56
CA SER A 261 10.31 25.02 -2.71
C SER A 261 9.84 24.21 -3.92
N PHE A 262 8.60 23.75 -3.91
CA PHE A 262 8.04 22.98 -5.01
C PHE A 262 7.54 23.90 -6.11
N GLN A 263 7.88 23.59 -7.36
CA GLN A 263 7.45 24.31 -8.56
C GLN A 263 7.17 23.30 -9.68
N GLY A 264 5.92 23.12 -10.04
CA GLY A 264 5.52 22.03 -10.90
C GLY A 264 5.91 20.70 -10.27
N LEU A 265 6.56 19.83 -11.01
CA LEU A 265 7.04 18.53 -10.55
C LEU A 265 8.44 18.59 -9.92
N ASP A 266 9.13 19.69 -10.07
CA ASP A 266 10.52 19.84 -9.65
C ASP A 266 10.63 20.56 -8.31
N ARG A 267 11.80 20.44 -7.70
CA ARG A 267 12.21 21.20 -6.53
C ARG A 267 13.16 22.32 -6.98
N ALA A 268 12.72 23.55 -6.80
CA ALA A 268 13.57 24.71 -7.05
C ALA A 268 14.37 25.06 -5.78
N GLU A 269 15.69 25.25 -5.90
CA GLU A 269 16.50 25.78 -4.81
C GLU A 269 16.10 27.25 -4.58
N VAL A 270 15.79 27.60 -3.33
CA VAL A 270 15.43 28.95 -2.92
C VAL A 270 16.31 29.42 -1.76
N GLU A 271 16.52 30.72 -1.64
CA GLU A 271 17.33 31.27 -0.55
C GLU A 271 16.58 31.34 0.77
N SER A 272 15.27 31.56 0.73
CA SER A 272 14.39 31.67 1.90
C SER A 272 12.99 31.15 1.61
N ALA A 273 12.30 30.73 2.68
CA ALA A 273 10.89 30.36 2.65
C ALA A 273 10.19 30.83 3.93
N GLU A 274 8.90 31.10 3.83
CA GLU A 274 8.09 31.69 4.90
C GLU A 274 6.98 30.76 5.35
N ALA A 275 6.38 31.07 6.50
CA ALA A 275 5.28 30.36 7.09
C ALA A 275 4.10 30.14 6.09
N GLY A 276 3.53 28.94 6.11
CA GLY A 276 2.46 28.50 5.22
C GLY A 276 2.96 27.68 4.02
N ASP A 277 4.22 27.80 3.59
CA ASP A 277 4.73 27.03 2.46
C ASP A 277 5.17 25.61 2.86
N ILE A 278 5.04 24.67 1.92
CA ILE A 278 5.56 23.32 2.02
C ILE A 278 6.95 23.31 1.39
N VAL A 279 7.97 22.97 2.18
CA VAL A 279 9.37 23.05 1.78
C VAL A 279 10.14 21.76 2.05
N ALA A 280 11.30 21.64 1.41
CA ALA A 280 12.22 20.54 1.64
C ALA A 280 13.59 21.08 2.09
N LEU A 281 14.10 20.56 3.21
CA LEU A 281 15.33 21.03 3.88
C LEU A 281 16.37 19.90 3.90
N SER A 282 17.60 20.22 3.56
CA SER A 282 18.76 19.31 3.65
C SER A 282 19.84 19.84 4.59
N GLY A 283 20.80 18.97 4.98
CA GLY A 283 21.86 19.28 5.94
C GLY A 283 21.45 18.99 7.39
N LEU A 284 20.32 18.32 7.58
CA LEU A 284 19.78 18.00 8.90
C LEU A 284 20.30 16.62 9.34
N GLU A 285 21.31 16.61 10.21
CA GLU A 285 21.83 15.35 10.75
C GLU A 285 20.80 14.70 11.70
N GLY A 286 20.53 13.41 11.47
CA GLY A 286 19.57 12.66 12.30
C GLY A 286 18.11 13.05 12.08
N VAL A 287 17.76 13.69 10.95
CA VAL A 287 16.37 14.03 10.67
C VAL A 287 15.52 12.77 10.53
N GLU A 288 14.39 12.77 11.22
CA GLU A 288 13.37 11.71 11.21
C GLU A 288 11.97 12.32 11.06
N ILE A 289 11.00 11.50 10.66
CA ILE A 289 9.61 11.94 10.60
C ILE A 289 9.08 12.21 12.00
N GLY A 290 8.29 13.27 12.14
CA GLY A 290 7.68 13.68 13.41
C GLY A 290 8.57 14.58 14.26
N LEU A 291 9.83 14.83 13.84
CA LEU A 291 10.66 15.84 14.50
C LEU A 291 10.12 17.25 14.24
N THR A 292 10.20 18.11 15.24
CA THR A 292 9.96 19.54 15.08
C THR A 292 11.28 20.27 14.85
N LEU A 293 11.38 21.02 13.77
CA LEU A 293 12.47 21.94 13.50
C LEU A 293 12.10 23.32 14.05
N THR A 294 12.98 23.93 14.83
CA THR A 294 12.70 25.23 15.48
C THR A 294 13.88 26.18 15.40
N HIS A 295 13.60 27.45 15.68
CA HIS A 295 14.65 28.42 15.95
C HIS A 295 15.44 28.02 17.21
N PRO A 296 16.78 28.14 17.25
CA PRO A 296 17.61 27.67 18.37
C PRO A 296 17.26 28.20 19.76
N GLN A 297 16.68 29.39 19.80
CA GLN A 297 16.27 30.05 21.08
C GLN A 297 14.83 29.74 21.51
N HIS A 298 14.01 29.12 20.63
CA HIS A 298 12.59 28.83 20.83
C HIS A 298 12.34 27.36 20.61
N ARG A 299 12.56 26.54 21.62
CA ARG A 299 12.48 25.08 21.57
C ARG A 299 11.07 24.57 21.92
N GLU A 300 10.08 25.06 21.19
CA GLU A 300 8.71 24.64 21.35
C GLU A 300 8.36 23.54 20.32
N ARG A 301 7.94 22.39 20.81
CA ARG A 301 7.57 21.24 20.00
C ARG A 301 6.11 21.33 19.57
N ILE A 302 5.85 21.05 18.28
CA ILE A 302 4.50 20.87 17.75
C ILE A 302 4.02 19.46 18.12
N ARG A 303 2.72 19.25 18.20
CA ARG A 303 2.13 17.93 18.36
C ARG A 303 2.58 17.02 17.22
N GLY A 304 3.46 16.09 17.56
CA GLY A 304 4.01 15.15 16.60
C GLY A 304 2.94 14.20 16.04
N ILE A 305 3.25 13.62 14.90
CA ILE A 305 2.43 12.57 14.29
C ILE A 305 2.97 11.24 14.81
N LYS A 306 2.16 10.48 15.53
CA LYS A 306 2.54 9.14 15.94
C LYS A 306 2.60 8.24 14.70
N VAL A 307 3.79 7.77 14.37
CA VAL A 307 3.91 6.74 13.33
C VAL A 307 3.27 5.47 13.87
N GLU A 308 2.21 5.00 13.23
CA GLU A 308 1.57 3.74 13.61
C GLU A 308 2.59 2.60 13.49
N GLU A 309 2.55 1.70 14.45
CA GLU A 309 3.45 0.55 14.48
C GLU A 309 3.08 -0.49 13.42
N PRO A 310 4.07 -1.25 12.91
CA PRO A 310 3.81 -2.36 12.03
C PRO A 310 2.90 -3.39 12.69
N THR A 311 1.99 -3.98 11.90
CA THR A 311 1.07 -5.04 12.36
C THR A 311 1.45 -6.43 11.86
N LEU A 312 2.22 -6.51 10.78
CA LEU A 312 2.66 -7.74 10.13
C LEU A 312 4.18 -7.82 10.08
N SER A 313 4.70 -9.04 10.14
CA SER A 313 6.12 -9.32 9.92
C SER A 313 6.33 -10.54 9.02
N VAL A 314 7.41 -10.53 8.25
CA VAL A 314 7.90 -11.64 7.43
C VAL A 314 9.39 -11.79 7.62
N ASP A 315 9.89 -13.03 7.48
CA ASP A 315 11.33 -13.30 7.51
C ASP A 315 11.86 -13.27 6.08
N PHE A 316 12.83 -12.39 5.81
CA PHE A 316 13.61 -12.38 4.57
C PHE A 316 14.88 -13.18 4.79
N THR A 317 15.08 -14.23 4.00
CA THR A 317 16.23 -15.12 4.09
C THR A 317 16.97 -15.17 2.76
N VAL A 318 18.27 -15.35 2.78
CA VAL A 318 19.05 -15.58 1.56
C VAL A 318 18.52 -16.81 0.82
N ASN A 319 18.44 -16.73 -0.50
CA ASN A 319 18.03 -17.89 -1.31
C ASN A 319 19.07 -19.01 -1.21
N ASN A 320 18.65 -20.15 -0.64
CA ASN A 320 19.44 -21.36 -0.49
C ASN A 320 18.85 -22.56 -1.27
N SER A 321 17.97 -22.25 -2.26
CA SER A 321 17.42 -23.28 -3.13
C SER A 321 18.49 -23.87 -4.06
N PRO A 322 18.24 -25.05 -4.68
CA PRO A 322 19.12 -25.59 -5.72
C PRO A 322 19.31 -24.65 -6.93
N PHE A 323 18.43 -23.68 -7.13
CA PHE A 323 18.52 -22.69 -8.20
C PHE A 323 19.08 -21.33 -7.77
N ALA A 324 19.58 -21.22 -6.53
CA ALA A 324 20.15 -19.99 -6.02
C ALA A 324 21.33 -19.49 -6.87
N GLY A 325 21.34 -18.20 -7.20
CA GLY A 325 22.43 -17.55 -7.95
C GLY A 325 22.45 -17.83 -9.46
N LEU A 326 21.42 -18.50 -10.01
CA LEU A 326 21.35 -18.72 -11.47
C LEU A 326 20.90 -17.47 -12.23
N VAL A 327 20.14 -16.58 -11.60
CA VAL A 327 19.48 -15.43 -12.26
C VAL A 327 19.84 -14.10 -11.60
N GLY A 328 19.79 -14.03 -10.28
CA GLY A 328 19.96 -12.78 -9.53
C GLY A 328 21.40 -12.28 -9.49
N LYS A 329 21.54 -10.95 -9.46
CA LYS A 329 22.83 -10.27 -9.27
C LYS A 329 23.25 -10.21 -7.81
N TYR A 330 22.28 -10.10 -6.91
CA TYR A 330 22.48 -9.87 -5.48
C TYR A 330 21.92 -11.05 -4.71
N VAL A 331 22.82 -11.93 -4.25
CA VAL A 331 22.48 -13.24 -3.68
C VAL A 331 23.13 -13.49 -2.31
N THR A 332 23.86 -12.50 -1.76
CA THR A 332 24.58 -12.67 -0.50
C THR A 332 23.85 -12.02 0.68
N THR A 333 24.08 -12.55 1.88
CA THR A 333 23.53 -12.01 3.13
C THR A 333 23.83 -10.52 3.31
N ARG A 334 25.07 -10.11 3.03
CA ARG A 334 25.48 -8.72 3.16
C ARG A 334 24.68 -7.80 2.22
N GLN A 335 24.53 -8.20 0.94
CA GLN A 335 23.78 -7.41 -0.04
C GLN A 335 22.30 -7.29 0.35
N LEU A 336 21.70 -8.40 0.80
CA LEU A 336 20.32 -8.41 1.27
C LEU A 336 20.14 -7.48 2.48
N ARG A 337 21.04 -7.59 3.48
CA ARG A 337 21.04 -6.74 4.67
C ARG A 337 21.17 -5.26 4.30
N ASP A 338 22.21 -4.92 3.54
CA ASP A 338 22.48 -3.52 3.17
C ASP A 338 21.28 -2.89 2.43
N ARG A 339 20.63 -3.68 1.56
CA ARG A 339 19.43 -3.22 0.84
C ARG A 339 18.22 -3.01 1.74
N LEU A 340 17.94 -3.96 2.65
CA LEU A 340 16.83 -3.85 3.59
C LEU A 340 17.01 -2.67 4.55
N PHE A 341 18.22 -2.48 5.09
CA PHE A 341 18.49 -1.34 5.96
C PHE A 341 18.48 0.00 5.22
N LYS A 342 18.87 0.03 3.96
CA LYS A 342 18.77 1.24 3.12
C LYS A 342 17.30 1.65 2.88
N GLU A 343 16.37 0.70 2.85
CA GLU A 343 14.94 1.01 2.72
C GLU A 343 14.44 1.87 3.89
N LEU A 344 14.96 1.67 5.10
CA LEU A 344 14.60 2.45 6.29
C LEU A 344 14.96 3.94 6.18
N GLU A 345 15.82 4.32 5.25
CA GLU A 345 16.16 5.73 5.02
C GLU A 345 14.98 6.52 4.43
N ARG A 346 14.08 5.82 3.74
CA ARG A 346 12.91 6.41 3.06
C ARG A 346 11.58 5.95 3.63
N ASN A 347 11.52 4.70 4.09
CA ASN A 347 10.29 4.03 4.52
C ASN A 347 10.27 3.87 6.04
N VAL A 348 9.67 4.83 6.72
CA VAL A 348 9.62 4.89 8.19
C VAL A 348 8.59 3.93 8.79
N ALA A 349 7.62 3.49 7.99
CA ALA A 349 6.62 2.52 8.41
C ALA A 349 7.14 1.07 8.38
N LEU A 350 8.37 0.88 7.89
CA LEU A 350 9.04 -0.40 7.86
C LEU A 350 9.98 -0.53 9.05
N ARG A 351 10.09 -1.73 9.62
CA ARG A 351 11.10 -2.07 10.61
C ARG A 351 11.89 -3.29 10.13
N VAL A 352 13.20 -3.24 10.23
CA VAL A 352 14.11 -4.35 9.89
C VAL A 352 14.94 -4.68 11.11
N GLU A 353 14.93 -5.95 11.51
CA GLU A 353 15.64 -6.46 12.68
C GLU A 353 16.50 -7.65 12.27
N ASP A 354 17.74 -7.68 12.76
CA ASP A 354 18.58 -8.89 12.67
C ASP A 354 17.96 -9.98 13.55
N THR A 355 18.01 -11.24 13.09
CA THR A 355 17.51 -12.40 13.85
C THR A 355 18.67 -13.21 14.45
N GLU A 356 18.37 -14.25 15.23
CA GLU A 356 19.39 -15.20 15.72
C GLU A 356 20.09 -15.94 14.57
N GLN A 357 19.42 -16.06 13.42
CA GLN A 357 19.99 -16.65 12.21
C GLN A 357 20.68 -15.56 11.39
N THR A 358 21.96 -15.76 11.10
CA THR A 358 22.81 -14.75 10.43
C THR A 358 22.41 -14.43 8.98
N ASP A 359 21.61 -15.29 8.36
CA ASP A 359 21.12 -15.17 6.97
C ASP A 359 19.65 -14.75 6.85
N THR A 360 19.02 -14.43 7.98
CA THR A 360 17.59 -14.11 8.07
C THR A 360 17.36 -12.76 8.75
N PHE A 361 16.49 -11.93 8.17
CA PHE A 361 16.11 -10.63 8.66
C PHE A 361 14.60 -10.58 8.86
N LYS A 362 14.15 -10.12 10.02
CA LYS A 362 12.74 -9.89 10.28
C LYS A 362 12.37 -8.51 9.75
N VAL A 363 11.46 -8.49 8.80
CA VAL A 363 10.95 -7.26 8.19
C VAL A 363 9.48 -7.10 8.58
N SER A 364 9.17 -5.97 9.21
CA SER A 364 7.84 -5.66 9.71
C SER A 364 7.27 -4.48 8.96
N GLY A 365 6.00 -4.59 8.54
CA GLY A 365 5.26 -3.58 7.80
C GLY A 365 3.81 -3.50 8.24
N ARG A 366 3.05 -2.54 7.70
CA ARG A 366 1.65 -2.30 8.11
C ARG A 366 0.66 -3.28 7.51
N GLY A 367 0.92 -3.76 6.29
CA GLY A 367 0.04 -4.64 5.56
C GLY A 367 0.78 -5.51 4.55
N GLU A 368 0.06 -6.43 3.93
CA GLU A 368 0.63 -7.33 2.92
C GLU A 368 1.09 -6.57 1.67
N LEU A 369 0.32 -5.56 1.22
CA LEU A 369 0.68 -4.76 0.05
C LEU A 369 1.98 -3.98 0.26
N HIS A 370 2.19 -3.43 1.46
CA HIS A 370 3.42 -2.71 1.80
C HIS A 370 4.64 -3.63 1.67
N LEU A 371 4.56 -4.86 2.20
CA LEU A 371 5.62 -5.84 2.12
C LEU A 371 5.84 -6.37 0.70
N THR A 372 4.77 -6.60 -0.07
CA THR A 372 4.88 -7.07 -1.46
C THR A 372 5.48 -6.03 -2.41
N ILE A 373 5.22 -4.75 -2.17
CA ILE A 373 5.88 -3.67 -2.93
C ILE A 373 7.39 -3.67 -2.70
N LEU A 374 7.83 -3.84 -1.45
CA LEU A 374 9.26 -3.98 -1.15
C LEU A 374 9.87 -5.19 -1.87
N MET A 375 9.22 -6.35 -1.79
CA MET A 375 9.66 -7.58 -2.45
C MET A 375 9.76 -7.41 -3.97
N GLU A 376 8.74 -6.82 -4.59
CA GLU A 376 8.71 -6.60 -6.03
C GLU A 376 9.76 -5.59 -6.47
N THR A 377 9.98 -4.53 -5.69
CA THR A 377 11.05 -3.56 -5.95
C THR A 377 12.42 -4.23 -5.92
N MET A 378 12.69 -5.01 -4.88
CA MET A 378 13.97 -5.75 -4.75
C MET A 378 14.13 -6.79 -5.87
N ARG A 379 13.06 -7.49 -6.25
CA ARG A 379 13.06 -8.42 -7.38
C ARG A 379 13.49 -7.74 -8.68
N ARG A 380 12.94 -6.57 -9.00
CA ARG A 380 13.28 -5.78 -10.19
C ARG A 380 14.69 -5.19 -10.14
N GLU A 381 15.20 -4.91 -8.96
CA GLU A 381 16.60 -4.51 -8.76
C GLU A 381 17.61 -5.65 -8.99
N GLY A 382 17.13 -6.90 -9.08
CA GLY A 382 17.95 -8.08 -9.35
C GLY A 382 18.37 -8.88 -8.11
N TYR A 383 17.64 -8.73 -7.00
CA TYR A 383 17.87 -9.54 -5.78
C TYR A 383 17.18 -10.90 -5.88
N GLU A 384 17.84 -11.91 -5.29
CA GLU A 384 17.24 -13.21 -4.97
C GLU A 384 17.15 -13.37 -3.46
N PHE A 385 15.99 -13.79 -2.98
CA PHE A 385 15.74 -14.02 -1.56
C PHE A 385 14.58 -14.99 -1.37
N GLN A 386 14.39 -15.43 -0.14
CA GLN A 386 13.22 -16.22 0.27
C GLN A 386 12.45 -15.48 1.34
N VAL A 387 11.14 -15.72 1.36
CA VAL A 387 10.23 -15.07 2.31
C VAL A 387 9.37 -16.11 3.01
N SER A 388 9.23 -15.96 4.33
CA SER A 388 8.33 -16.77 5.14
C SER A 388 6.88 -16.32 5.01
N ARG A 389 5.96 -17.16 5.53
CA ARG A 389 4.57 -16.74 5.71
C ARG A 389 4.49 -15.50 6.60
N PRO A 390 3.62 -14.52 6.27
CA PRO A 390 3.36 -13.38 7.13
C PRO A 390 2.83 -13.81 8.50
N ARG A 391 3.28 -13.09 9.55
CA ARG A 391 2.80 -13.26 10.93
C ARG A 391 2.36 -11.93 11.48
N VAL A 392 1.28 -11.94 12.23
CA VAL A 392 0.84 -10.77 12.98
C VAL A 392 1.82 -10.48 14.11
N ILE A 393 2.03 -9.20 14.39
CA ILE A 393 2.85 -8.76 15.53
C ILE A 393 1.93 -8.72 16.74
N GLU A 394 2.20 -9.59 17.70
CA GLU A 394 1.46 -9.68 18.94
C GLU A 394 2.07 -8.73 19.99
N LYS A 395 1.23 -8.28 20.91
CA LYS A 395 1.63 -7.48 22.08
C LYS A 395 1.22 -8.18 23.35
N THR A 396 1.85 -7.81 24.44
CA THR A 396 1.44 -8.23 25.77
C THR A 396 1.00 -6.98 26.53
N ALA A 397 -0.20 -6.98 27.05
CA ALA A 397 -0.72 -5.92 27.91
C ALA A 397 -0.03 -5.94 29.28
N ASP A 398 -0.19 -4.87 30.05
CA ASP A 398 0.46 -4.73 31.37
C ASP A 398 0.01 -5.81 32.37
N ASP A 399 -1.17 -6.37 32.19
CA ASP A 399 -1.72 -7.49 32.97
C ASP A 399 -1.26 -8.88 32.51
N GLY A 400 -0.42 -8.96 31.47
CA GLY A 400 0.08 -10.19 30.87
C GLY A 400 -0.83 -10.78 29.78
N THR A 401 -1.94 -10.14 29.44
CA THR A 401 -2.87 -10.60 28.39
C THR A 401 -2.19 -10.50 27.02
N ARG A 402 -2.28 -11.56 26.22
CA ARG A 402 -1.80 -11.61 24.84
C ARG A 402 -2.77 -10.87 23.94
N LEU A 403 -2.26 -9.86 23.23
CA LEU A 403 -3.02 -9.04 22.28
C LEU A 403 -2.58 -9.30 20.85
N GLU A 404 -3.52 -9.24 19.92
CA GLU A 404 -3.27 -9.31 18.48
C GLU A 404 -3.98 -8.18 17.73
N PRO A 405 -3.52 -7.80 16.54
CA PRO A 405 -4.17 -6.75 15.75
C PRO A 405 -5.51 -7.25 15.20
N TYR A 406 -6.54 -6.40 15.36
CA TYR A 406 -7.86 -6.57 14.77
C TYR A 406 -8.05 -5.56 13.64
N GLU A 407 -8.80 -5.98 12.64
CA GLU A 407 -9.18 -5.18 11.50
C GLU A 407 -10.69 -5.01 11.40
N GLU A 408 -11.12 -3.85 10.97
CA GLU A 408 -12.47 -3.60 10.51
C GLU A 408 -12.54 -3.96 9.03
N ILE A 409 -13.50 -4.81 8.67
CA ILE A 409 -13.68 -5.32 7.32
C ILE A 409 -15.01 -4.82 6.80
N LEU A 410 -14.98 -4.19 5.63
CA LEU A 410 -16.14 -3.78 4.87
C LEU A 410 -16.25 -4.64 3.62
N ILE A 411 -17.38 -5.30 3.47
CA ILE A 411 -17.67 -6.19 2.35
C ILE A 411 -18.95 -5.72 1.68
N ASP A 412 -18.85 -5.42 0.38
CA ASP A 412 -20.00 -5.16 -0.46
C ASP A 412 -20.20 -6.35 -1.41
N VAL A 413 -21.34 -7.05 -1.31
CA VAL A 413 -21.63 -8.24 -2.11
C VAL A 413 -23.08 -8.26 -2.58
N PRO A 414 -23.38 -8.85 -3.76
CA PRO A 414 -24.74 -9.24 -4.09
C PRO A 414 -25.37 -10.09 -2.97
N SER A 415 -26.64 -9.82 -2.66
CA SER A 415 -27.33 -10.41 -1.50
C SER A 415 -27.34 -11.94 -1.50
N GLU A 416 -27.19 -12.57 -2.68
CA GLU A 416 -27.11 -14.03 -2.81
C GLU A 416 -25.83 -14.63 -2.19
N TYR A 417 -24.73 -13.85 -2.08
CA TYR A 417 -23.45 -14.33 -1.51
C TYR A 417 -23.30 -14.06 -0.02
N VAL A 418 -24.21 -13.31 0.61
CA VAL A 418 -24.14 -12.97 2.04
C VAL A 418 -23.98 -14.23 2.91
N GLY A 419 -24.78 -15.28 2.64
CA GLY A 419 -24.71 -16.55 3.38
C GLY A 419 -23.33 -17.21 3.28
N THR A 420 -22.74 -17.22 2.08
CA THR A 420 -21.40 -17.79 1.85
C THR A 420 -20.32 -17.01 2.60
N VAL A 421 -20.37 -15.69 2.56
CA VAL A 421 -19.43 -14.81 3.30
C VAL A 421 -19.52 -15.09 4.80
N MET A 422 -20.72 -15.14 5.37
CA MET A 422 -20.95 -15.43 6.79
C MET A 422 -20.39 -16.80 7.20
N GLU A 423 -20.60 -17.84 6.40
CA GLU A 423 -20.09 -19.18 6.63
C GLU A 423 -18.57 -19.23 6.66
N LYS A 424 -17.91 -18.44 5.83
CA LYS A 424 -16.43 -18.39 5.71
C LYS A 424 -15.77 -17.56 6.80
N LEU A 425 -16.37 -16.44 7.21
CA LEU A 425 -15.79 -15.55 8.21
C LEU A 425 -15.96 -16.06 9.65
N GLY A 426 -17.00 -16.80 9.96
CA GLY A 426 -17.23 -17.36 11.30
C GLY A 426 -16.06 -18.19 11.84
N PRO A 427 -15.57 -19.23 11.12
CA PRO A 427 -14.40 -20.02 11.53
C PRO A 427 -13.08 -19.22 11.61
N ARG A 428 -13.02 -18.07 10.93
CA ARG A 428 -11.89 -17.13 10.93
C ARG A 428 -11.99 -16.09 12.04
N ARG A 429 -12.95 -16.24 12.98
CA ARG A 429 -13.20 -15.35 14.12
C ARG A 429 -13.72 -13.96 13.72
N GLY A 430 -14.41 -13.87 12.57
CA GLY A 430 -15.12 -12.66 12.18
C GLY A 430 -16.37 -12.43 13.03
N GLU A 431 -16.45 -11.27 13.66
CA GLU A 431 -17.61 -10.79 14.42
C GLU A 431 -18.35 -9.76 13.56
N MET A 432 -19.60 -10.04 13.22
CA MET A 432 -20.41 -9.13 12.42
C MET A 432 -20.85 -7.95 13.29
N LEU A 433 -20.52 -6.75 12.87
CA LEU A 433 -20.90 -5.50 13.54
C LEU A 433 -22.18 -4.90 12.96
N ASP A 434 -22.33 -4.96 11.63
CA ASP A 434 -23.47 -4.35 10.93
C ASP A 434 -23.76 -5.06 9.59
N MET A 435 -25.00 -4.99 9.15
CA MET A 435 -25.46 -5.51 7.86
C MET A 435 -26.55 -4.59 7.30
N ARG A 436 -26.29 -3.98 6.13
CA ARG A 436 -27.23 -3.05 5.48
C ARG A 436 -27.46 -3.45 4.03
N PRO A 437 -28.69 -3.85 3.65
CA PRO A 437 -29.06 -3.96 2.24
C PRO A 437 -29.11 -2.57 1.60
N ASP A 438 -28.59 -2.44 0.37
CA ASP A 438 -28.61 -1.18 -0.38
C ASP A 438 -29.92 -0.92 -1.15
N GLY A 439 -30.86 -1.86 -1.11
CA GLY A 439 -32.13 -1.78 -1.84
C GLY A 439 -32.02 -2.06 -3.36
N ALA A 440 -30.82 -2.13 -3.91
CA ALA A 440 -30.54 -2.40 -5.33
C ALA A 440 -30.09 -3.87 -5.58
N GLY A 441 -30.10 -4.69 -4.55
CA GLY A 441 -29.74 -6.12 -4.64
C GLY A 441 -28.36 -6.47 -4.09
N SER A 442 -27.61 -5.49 -3.58
CA SER A 442 -26.38 -5.70 -2.85
C SER A 442 -26.58 -5.53 -1.34
N THR A 443 -25.63 -6.03 -0.57
CA THR A 443 -25.63 -5.92 0.89
C THR A 443 -24.24 -5.53 1.35
N ARG A 444 -24.16 -4.48 2.17
CA ARG A 444 -22.96 -4.09 2.88
C ARG A 444 -22.87 -4.80 4.21
N LEU A 445 -21.74 -5.46 4.45
CA LEU A 445 -21.43 -6.16 5.68
C LEU A 445 -20.23 -5.50 6.36
N LYS A 446 -20.31 -5.33 7.67
CA LYS A 446 -19.22 -4.81 8.47
C LYS A 446 -18.83 -5.84 9.53
N PHE A 447 -17.53 -6.20 9.57
CA PHE A 447 -16.99 -7.16 10.53
C PHE A 447 -15.82 -6.58 11.31
N ARG A 448 -15.62 -7.07 12.52
CA ARG A 448 -14.41 -6.99 13.31
C ARG A 448 -13.74 -8.36 13.32
N MET A 449 -12.47 -8.45 12.95
CA MET A 449 -11.79 -9.74 12.83
C MET A 449 -10.30 -9.62 13.15
N PRO A 450 -9.66 -10.66 13.75
CA PRO A 450 -8.20 -10.69 13.86
C PRO A 450 -7.53 -10.63 12.48
N ALA A 451 -6.50 -9.79 12.29
CA ALA A 451 -5.82 -9.59 11.01
C ALA A 451 -5.33 -10.92 10.38
N ARG A 452 -4.85 -11.88 11.21
CA ARG A 452 -4.45 -13.22 10.72
C ARG A 452 -5.61 -14.05 10.15
N GLY A 453 -6.85 -13.71 10.44
CA GLY A 453 -8.05 -14.34 9.88
C GLY A 453 -8.25 -13.99 8.41
N LEU A 454 -7.71 -12.86 7.92
CA LEU A 454 -7.76 -12.45 6.52
C LEU A 454 -6.78 -13.21 5.63
N PHE A 455 -5.72 -13.80 6.20
CA PHE A 455 -4.73 -14.52 5.40
C PHE A 455 -5.37 -15.60 4.54
N GLY A 456 -5.21 -15.47 3.21
CA GLY A 456 -5.78 -16.36 2.20
C GLY A 456 -7.29 -16.21 1.99
N TYR A 457 -7.97 -15.29 2.66
CA TYR A 457 -9.41 -15.10 2.47
C TYR A 457 -9.76 -14.31 1.21
N ARG A 458 -8.95 -13.33 0.84
CA ARG A 458 -9.22 -12.47 -0.32
C ARG A 458 -9.40 -13.26 -1.62
N SER A 459 -8.51 -14.22 -1.87
CA SER A 459 -8.60 -15.09 -3.05
C SER A 459 -9.82 -16.02 -3.00
N GLU A 460 -10.13 -16.55 -1.80
CA GLU A 460 -11.32 -17.37 -1.57
C GLU A 460 -12.60 -16.56 -1.79
N PHE A 461 -12.66 -15.35 -1.23
CA PHE A 461 -13.75 -14.41 -1.37
C PHE A 461 -14.07 -14.05 -2.83
N LEU A 462 -13.04 -13.68 -3.63
CA LEU A 462 -13.23 -13.38 -5.04
C LEU A 462 -13.76 -14.58 -5.82
N THR A 463 -13.33 -15.79 -5.48
CA THR A 463 -13.83 -17.02 -6.09
C THR A 463 -15.29 -17.28 -5.70
N ASP A 464 -15.62 -17.18 -4.42
CA ASP A 464 -16.94 -17.44 -3.87
C ASP A 464 -18.00 -16.43 -4.36
N THR A 465 -17.57 -15.18 -4.61
CA THR A 465 -18.42 -14.08 -5.13
C THR A 465 -18.33 -13.91 -6.65
N ARG A 466 -17.65 -14.81 -7.36
CA ARG A 466 -17.41 -14.74 -8.81
C ARG A 466 -16.80 -13.43 -9.29
N GLY A 467 -16.03 -12.74 -8.41
CA GLY A 467 -15.44 -11.45 -8.69
C GLY A 467 -16.38 -10.24 -8.53
N GLU A 468 -17.65 -10.47 -8.16
CA GLU A 468 -18.63 -9.38 -7.99
C GLU A 468 -18.55 -8.72 -6.59
N GLY A 469 -17.92 -9.39 -5.62
CA GLY A 469 -17.78 -8.87 -4.26
C GLY A 469 -16.57 -7.94 -4.13
N GLN A 470 -16.70 -6.93 -3.28
CA GLN A 470 -15.62 -6.03 -2.88
C GLN A 470 -15.31 -6.24 -1.40
N LEU A 471 -14.02 -6.40 -1.07
CA LEU A 471 -13.53 -6.57 0.29
C LEU A 471 -12.47 -5.52 0.58
N ASN A 472 -12.73 -4.72 1.61
CA ASN A 472 -11.81 -3.70 2.11
C ASN A 472 -11.60 -3.92 3.61
N HIS A 473 -10.41 -3.62 4.09
CA HIS A 473 -10.07 -3.77 5.49
C HIS A 473 -9.08 -2.69 5.93
N HIS A 474 -9.11 -2.37 7.22
CA HIS A 474 -8.15 -1.47 7.83
C HIS A 474 -7.94 -1.82 9.30
N PHE A 475 -6.74 -1.49 9.81
CA PHE A 475 -6.43 -1.71 11.21
C PHE A 475 -7.41 -0.95 12.12
N LEU A 476 -7.96 -1.64 13.10
CA LEU A 476 -8.89 -1.09 14.08
C LEU A 476 -8.19 -0.86 15.42
N GLU A 477 -7.73 -1.94 16.05
CA GLU A 477 -7.17 -1.92 17.41
C GLU A 477 -6.34 -3.17 17.70
N TYR A 478 -5.68 -3.18 18.86
CA TYR A 478 -5.17 -4.41 19.45
C TYR A 478 -6.20 -4.97 20.43
N GLY A 479 -6.70 -6.17 20.17
CA GLY A 479 -7.66 -6.90 21.01
C GLY A 479 -7.07 -8.19 21.54
N GLU A 480 -7.78 -8.85 22.46
CA GLU A 480 -7.38 -10.13 23.01
C GLU A 480 -7.25 -11.21 21.95
N TYR A 481 -6.29 -12.12 22.14
CA TYR A 481 -6.03 -13.21 21.21
C TYR A 481 -7.26 -14.12 21.07
N ALA A 482 -7.84 -14.20 19.87
CA ALA A 482 -9.11 -14.91 19.57
C ALA A 482 -8.99 -16.45 19.56
N GLY A 483 -7.85 -17.00 19.92
CA GLY A 483 -7.60 -18.44 19.86
C GLY A 483 -7.13 -18.89 18.45
N PRO A 484 -6.91 -20.19 18.24
CA PRO A 484 -6.38 -20.71 16.98
C PRO A 484 -7.36 -20.50 15.81
N ILE A 485 -6.82 -20.10 14.65
CA ILE A 485 -7.52 -20.02 13.38
C ILE A 485 -6.93 -21.07 12.46
N GLN A 486 -7.78 -21.88 11.82
CA GLN A 486 -7.31 -22.89 10.88
C GLN A 486 -6.74 -22.23 9.61
N GLY A 487 -5.50 -22.60 9.26
CA GLY A 487 -4.88 -22.21 7.99
C GLY A 487 -5.46 -22.97 6.79
N ARG A 488 -4.73 -22.96 5.68
CA ARG A 488 -5.09 -23.69 4.46
C ARG A 488 -5.41 -25.16 4.75
N LYS A 489 -6.62 -25.61 4.40
CA LYS A 489 -7.08 -26.99 4.61
C LYS A 489 -6.52 -27.97 3.57
N LYS A 490 -6.25 -27.49 2.37
CA LYS A 490 -5.72 -28.27 1.25
C LYS A 490 -4.21 -28.44 1.36
N GLY A 491 -3.70 -29.61 0.95
CA GLY A 491 -2.27 -29.86 0.84
C GLY A 491 -1.66 -29.31 -0.44
N VAL A 492 -0.39 -29.66 -0.68
CA VAL A 492 0.33 -29.30 -1.91
C VAL A 492 0.94 -30.51 -2.58
N LEU A 493 1.14 -30.41 -3.90
CA LEU A 493 1.99 -31.33 -4.65
C LEU A 493 3.45 -30.87 -4.55
N VAL A 494 4.33 -31.74 -4.11
CA VAL A 494 5.74 -31.44 -3.91
C VAL A 494 6.58 -32.29 -4.85
N ALA A 495 7.46 -31.67 -5.63
CA ALA A 495 8.37 -32.40 -6.52
C ALA A 495 9.32 -33.28 -5.73
N ASP A 496 9.42 -34.58 -6.11
CA ASP A 496 10.27 -35.58 -5.46
C ASP A 496 11.70 -35.60 -6.02
N ARG A 497 11.96 -34.89 -7.12
CA ARG A 497 13.25 -34.84 -7.81
C ARG A 497 13.47 -33.59 -8.62
N GLU A 498 14.71 -33.40 -9.02
CA GLU A 498 15.13 -32.39 -9.98
C GLU A 498 14.88 -32.85 -11.43
N GLY A 499 14.55 -31.91 -12.33
CA GLY A 499 14.39 -32.14 -13.77
C GLY A 499 13.46 -31.15 -14.43
N ALA A 500 13.14 -31.40 -15.72
CA ALA A 500 12.15 -30.64 -16.48
C ALA A 500 10.76 -31.28 -16.35
N VAL A 501 9.75 -30.45 -16.18
CA VAL A 501 8.35 -30.87 -16.11
C VAL A 501 7.89 -31.43 -17.45
N VAL A 502 7.21 -32.57 -17.44
CA VAL A 502 6.72 -33.24 -18.64
C VAL A 502 5.20 -33.19 -18.71
N ALA A 503 4.65 -32.81 -19.88
CA ALA A 503 3.20 -32.69 -20.11
C ALA A 503 2.44 -33.98 -19.72
N PHE A 504 2.99 -35.15 -19.99
CA PHE A 504 2.37 -36.45 -19.64
C PHE A 504 2.21 -36.62 -18.11
N ALA A 505 3.17 -36.15 -17.32
CA ALA A 505 3.08 -36.21 -15.87
C ALA A 505 2.01 -35.24 -15.33
N LEU A 506 1.96 -34.01 -15.87
CA LEU A 506 0.96 -33.00 -15.49
C LEU A 506 -0.47 -33.46 -15.82
N ALA A 507 -0.70 -34.08 -16.97
CA ALA A 507 -2.01 -34.62 -17.35
C ALA A 507 -2.58 -35.60 -16.33
N ASN A 508 -1.73 -36.40 -15.70
CA ASN A 508 -2.16 -37.35 -14.67
C ASN A 508 -2.39 -36.68 -13.29
N LEU A 509 -1.90 -35.46 -13.11
CA LEU A 509 -1.98 -34.72 -11.83
C LEU A 509 -3.08 -33.66 -11.83
N GLN A 510 -3.47 -33.12 -13.00
CA GLN A 510 -4.45 -32.03 -13.08
C GLN A 510 -5.84 -32.39 -12.52
N GLU A 511 -6.26 -33.66 -12.52
CA GLU A 511 -7.50 -34.10 -11.88
C GLU A 511 -7.43 -34.04 -10.33
N ARG A 512 -6.22 -33.97 -9.76
CA ARG A 512 -5.95 -34.00 -8.32
C ARG A 512 -5.42 -32.70 -7.75
N ALA A 513 -5.10 -31.75 -8.63
CA ALA A 513 -4.47 -30.51 -8.21
C ALA A 513 -4.66 -29.39 -9.24
N THR A 514 -4.68 -28.14 -8.73
CA THR A 514 -4.45 -26.96 -9.55
C THR A 514 -2.94 -26.79 -9.72
N LEU A 515 -2.48 -26.84 -10.97
CA LEU A 515 -1.04 -26.80 -11.28
C LEU A 515 -0.49 -25.39 -11.16
N LEU A 516 0.77 -25.29 -10.71
CA LEU A 516 1.53 -24.04 -10.58
C LEU A 516 2.73 -23.97 -11.52
N VAL A 517 2.97 -25.03 -12.30
CA VAL A 517 4.12 -25.15 -13.21
C VAL A 517 3.66 -25.57 -14.60
N ALA A 518 4.35 -25.09 -15.63
CA ALA A 518 4.11 -25.43 -17.02
C ALA A 518 5.05 -26.56 -17.52
N PRO A 519 4.68 -27.24 -18.62
CA PRO A 519 5.59 -28.18 -19.27
C PRO A 519 6.89 -27.51 -19.72
N GLY A 520 8.03 -28.17 -19.48
CA GLY A 520 9.36 -27.67 -19.80
C GLY A 520 10.01 -26.84 -18.70
N GLU A 521 9.28 -26.40 -17.69
CA GLU A 521 9.88 -25.71 -16.54
C GLU A 521 10.80 -26.63 -15.74
N ALA A 522 11.90 -26.05 -15.25
CA ALA A 522 12.81 -26.75 -14.35
C ALA A 522 12.24 -26.76 -12.92
N VAL A 523 12.30 -27.92 -12.27
CA VAL A 523 11.90 -28.12 -10.88
C VAL A 523 13.00 -28.80 -10.09
N TYR A 524 12.96 -28.66 -8.78
CA TYR A 524 13.88 -29.31 -7.85
C TYR A 524 13.12 -30.02 -6.73
N THR A 525 13.78 -30.95 -6.04
CA THR A 525 13.20 -31.66 -4.90
C THR A 525 12.73 -30.70 -3.82
N GLY A 526 11.47 -30.83 -3.39
CA GLY A 526 10.88 -29.95 -2.37
C GLY A 526 10.20 -28.70 -2.92
N MET A 527 10.28 -28.43 -4.24
CA MET A 527 9.52 -27.37 -4.90
C MET A 527 8.02 -27.72 -4.95
N ILE A 528 7.15 -26.77 -4.68
CA ILE A 528 5.70 -26.94 -4.76
C ILE A 528 5.27 -26.70 -6.21
N VAL A 529 4.59 -27.68 -6.78
CA VAL A 529 4.21 -27.71 -8.19
C VAL A 529 2.69 -27.65 -8.43
N GLY A 530 1.91 -27.69 -7.36
CA GLY A 530 0.44 -27.59 -7.45
C GLY A 530 -0.24 -27.55 -6.08
N GLU A 531 -1.49 -27.06 -6.04
CA GLU A 531 -2.40 -27.14 -4.89
C GLU A 531 -3.18 -28.45 -4.97
N HIS A 532 -3.03 -29.32 -3.97
CA HIS A 532 -3.74 -30.59 -3.90
C HIS A 532 -5.20 -30.39 -3.52
N VAL A 533 -6.15 -31.10 -4.18
CA VAL A 533 -7.60 -30.98 -3.86
C VAL A 533 -7.97 -31.55 -2.48
N ARG A 534 -7.10 -32.41 -1.91
CA ARG A 534 -7.32 -33.07 -0.60
C ARG A 534 -6.40 -32.50 0.49
N PRO A 535 -6.76 -32.63 1.76
CA PRO A 535 -5.83 -32.35 2.84
C PRO A 535 -4.59 -33.24 2.77
N GLY A 536 -3.44 -32.64 3.18
CA GLY A 536 -2.16 -33.33 3.22
C GLY A 536 -1.36 -33.22 1.92
N ASP A 537 -0.05 -33.11 2.10
CA ASP A 537 0.90 -32.95 1.00
C ASP A 537 1.15 -34.29 0.29
N LEU A 538 1.42 -34.22 -1.00
CA LEU A 538 1.72 -35.38 -1.84
C LEU A 538 3.03 -35.16 -2.60
N ASP A 539 4.03 -36.02 -2.34
CA ASP A 539 5.26 -36.03 -3.11
C ASP A 539 4.98 -36.66 -4.51
N VAL A 540 5.33 -35.97 -5.58
CA VAL A 540 5.00 -36.33 -6.96
C VAL A 540 6.21 -36.24 -7.88
N ASN A 541 6.22 -37.10 -8.90
CA ASN A 541 7.21 -37.04 -9.98
C ASN A 541 6.64 -36.34 -11.21
N VAL A 542 6.92 -35.07 -11.36
CA VAL A 542 6.48 -34.26 -12.51
C VAL A 542 7.39 -34.38 -13.73
N CYS A 543 8.54 -35.04 -13.58
CA CYS A 543 9.52 -35.27 -14.66
C CYS A 543 9.34 -36.62 -15.37
N LYS A 544 8.28 -37.38 -15.02
CA LYS A 544 8.08 -38.74 -15.54
C LYS A 544 7.56 -38.70 -16.96
N GLY A 545 8.38 -39.09 -17.93
CA GLY A 545 7.98 -39.30 -19.31
C GLY A 545 7.10 -40.55 -19.51
N LYS A 546 6.39 -40.58 -20.62
CA LYS A 546 5.65 -41.79 -21.10
C LYS A 546 6.67 -42.91 -21.35
N LYS A 547 6.51 -44.07 -20.70
CA LYS A 547 7.33 -45.24 -21.04
C LYS A 547 6.95 -45.67 -22.46
N LEU A 548 7.90 -45.66 -23.36
CA LEU A 548 7.75 -46.24 -24.68
C LEU A 548 7.55 -47.76 -24.54
N THR A 549 6.33 -48.24 -24.55
CA THR A 549 6.00 -49.66 -24.66
C THR A 549 5.62 -49.94 -26.10
N ASN A 550 6.36 -50.89 -26.69
CA ASN A 550 6.19 -51.57 -27.98
C ASN A 550 5.03 -51.18 -28.91
N MET A 551 5.45 -50.83 -30.12
CA MET A 551 4.90 -50.94 -31.47
C MET A 551 3.38 -50.87 -31.80
N ARG A 552 2.46 -50.93 -30.88
CA ARG A 552 1.01 -50.82 -31.18
C ARG A 552 0.36 -49.48 -30.77
N ALA A 553 1.08 -48.58 -30.14
CA ALA A 553 0.56 -47.29 -29.69
C ALA A 553 1.13 -46.07 -30.46
N ALA A 554 1.80 -46.30 -31.59
CA ALA A 554 2.37 -45.20 -32.39
C ALA A 554 1.32 -44.42 -33.19
N GLY A 555 0.03 -44.77 -33.10
CA GLY A 555 -1.05 -44.12 -33.83
C GLY A 555 -2.04 -43.30 -33.01
N SER A 556 -1.90 -43.25 -31.69
CA SER A 556 -2.74 -42.42 -30.80
C SER A 556 -1.90 -41.56 -29.87
N ASP A 557 -1.17 -40.61 -30.41
CA ASP A 557 -0.79 -39.42 -29.65
C ASP A 557 -2.05 -38.54 -29.54
N GLU A 558 -2.92 -38.92 -28.60
CA GLU A 558 -3.97 -38.00 -28.17
C GLU A 558 -3.30 -36.74 -27.69
N ASN A 559 -3.67 -35.60 -28.25
CA ASN A 559 -3.23 -34.30 -27.81
C ASN A 559 -3.61 -34.15 -26.33
N VAL A 560 -2.63 -34.15 -25.44
CA VAL A 560 -2.83 -33.97 -24.03
C VAL A 560 -3.32 -32.53 -23.81
N LYS A 561 -4.59 -32.37 -23.45
CA LYS A 561 -5.14 -31.06 -23.05
C LYS A 561 -4.73 -30.80 -21.61
N LEU A 562 -3.92 -29.79 -21.41
CA LEU A 562 -3.57 -29.29 -20.09
C LEU A 562 -4.32 -27.98 -19.84
N GLU A 563 -4.84 -27.84 -18.64
CA GLU A 563 -5.28 -26.55 -18.14
C GLU A 563 -4.05 -25.66 -17.92
N PRO A 564 -4.13 -24.35 -18.23
CA PRO A 564 -3.04 -23.43 -17.95
C PRO A 564 -2.72 -23.43 -16.44
N PRO A 565 -1.43 -23.39 -16.07
CA PRO A 565 -1.06 -23.29 -14.66
C PRO A 565 -1.56 -21.97 -14.08
N ARG A 566 -1.89 -21.98 -12.79
CA ARG A 566 -2.21 -20.74 -12.05
C ARG A 566 -0.96 -19.89 -11.93
N GLU A 567 -1.01 -18.67 -12.45
CA GLU A 567 0.07 -17.70 -12.27
C GLU A 567 0.16 -17.24 -10.82
N LEU A 568 1.39 -17.19 -10.31
CA LEU A 568 1.69 -16.74 -8.95
C LEU A 568 2.18 -15.30 -8.99
N THR A 569 1.41 -14.39 -8.41
CA THR A 569 1.91 -13.08 -7.98
C THR A 569 2.49 -13.19 -6.58
N LEU A 570 3.24 -12.18 -6.11
CA LEU A 570 3.76 -12.17 -4.74
C LEU A 570 2.64 -12.16 -3.69
N GLU A 571 1.56 -11.43 -3.95
CA GLU A 571 0.37 -11.38 -3.09
C GLU A 571 -0.25 -12.77 -2.96
N LEU A 572 -0.56 -13.41 -4.08
CA LEU A 572 -1.13 -14.76 -4.10
C LEU A 572 -0.20 -15.78 -3.43
N ALA A 573 1.12 -15.63 -3.60
CA ALA A 573 2.10 -16.50 -2.97
C ALA A 573 2.10 -16.33 -1.44
N LEU A 574 2.06 -15.10 -0.91
CA LEU A 574 2.00 -14.81 0.52
C LEU A 574 0.72 -15.33 1.16
N GLU A 575 -0.41 -15.15 0.49
CA GLU A 575 -1.70 -15.69 0.93
C GLU A 575 -1.72 -17.24 0.93
N PHE A 576 -1.01 -17.86 -0.03
CA PHE A 576 -1.06 -19.30 -0.26
C PHE A 576 -0.23 -20.11 0.72
N ILE A 577 0.99 -19.65 1.08
CA ILE A 577 1.97 -20.46 1.81
C ILE A 577 1.54 -20.80 3.24
N ALA A 578 1.92 -22.02 3.66
CA ALA A 578 1.78 -22.51 5.02
C ALA A 578 3.05 -22.23 5.85
N GLU A 579 3.00 -22.52 7.15
CA GLU A 579 4.12 -22.28 8.09
C GLU A 579 5.41 -23.03 7.74
N ASP A 580 5.30 -24.19 7.11
CA ASP A 580 6.42 -25.05 6.68
C ASP A 580 6.90 -24.78 5.25
N GLU A 581 6.42 -23.66 4.64
CA GLU A 581 6.70 -23.27 3.27
C GLU A 581 7.46 -21.95 3.20
N LEU A 582 8.10 -21.70 2.06
CA LEU A 582 8.78 -20.46 1.70
C LEU A 582 8.45 -20.06 0.28
N ILE A 583 8.44 -18.74 0.04
CA ILE A 583 8.42 -18.16 -1.30
C ILE A 583 9.86 -17.92 -1.72
N GLU A 584 10.28 -18.45 -2.84
CA GLU A 584 11.54 -18.14 -3.50
C GLU A 584 11.29 -17.03 -4.53
N VAL A 585 11.88 -15.88 -4.32
CA VAL A 585 11.76 -14.70 -5.18
C VAL A 585 13.04 -14.51 -5.97
N THR A 586 12.93 -14.54 -7.30
CA THR A 586 14.05 -14.27 -8.22
C THR A 586 13.61 -13.23 -9.24
N PRO A 587 14.51 -12.54 -9.95
CA PRO A 587 14.16 -11.58 -11.00
C PRO A 587 13.15 -12.13 -12.03
N ASP A 588 13.29 -13.40 -12.41
CA ASP A 588 12.52 -14.03 -13.49
C ASP A 588 11.31 -14.84 -13.01
N ALA A 589 11.30 -15.30 -11.75
CA ALA A 589 10.27 -16.22 -11.29
C ALA A 589 9.96 -16.11 -9.79
N ILE A 590 8.72 -16.41 -9.44
CA ILE A 590 8.25 -16.62 -8.07
C ILE A 590 7.92 -18.11 -7.96
N ARG A 591 8.58 -18.81 -7.02
CA ARG A 591 8.41 -20.24 -6.78
C ARG A 591 8.04 -20.48 -5.33
N LEU A 592 7.30 -21.55 -5.09
CA LEU A 592 6.98 -22.00 -3.73
C LEU A 592 7.77 -23.26 -3.43
N ARG A 593 8.24 -23.38 -2.19
CA ARG A 593 8.98 -24.56 -1.75
C ARG A 593 8.70 -24.91 -0.30
N LYS A 594 8.96 -26.15 0.06
CA LYS A 594 9.02 -26.55 1.47
C LYS A 594 10.31 -26.04 2.13
N LYS A 595 10.26 -25.68 3.43
CA LYS A 595 11.45 -25.33 4.23
C LYS A 595 12.45 -26.48 4.24
N GLU A 596 11.98 -27.68 4.54
CA GLU A 596 12.78 -28.89 4.44
C GLU A 596 12.54 -29.57 3.08
N LEU A 597 13.56 -29.66 2.26
CA LEU A 597 13.44 -30.19 0.88
C LEU A 597 13.32 -31.71 0.86
N ASP A 598 13.96 -32.42 1.78
CA ASP A 598 13.95 -33.89 1.84
C ASP A 598 12.63 -34.43 2.39
N ALA A 599 11.94 -35.28 1.63
CA ALA A 599 10.65 -35.86 1.99
C ALA A 599 10.69 -36.69 3.31
N ASN A 600 11.79 -37.38 3.58
CA ASN A 600 11.91 -38.21 4.78
C ASN A 600 12.11 -37.34 6.02
N ARG A 601 12.89 -36.27 5.89
CA ARG A 601 13.09 -35.29 6.97
C ARG A 601 11.80 -34.55 7.25
N ARG A 602 11.02 -34.11 6.23
CA ARG A 602 9.69 -33.49 6.41
C ARG A 602 8.78 -34.37 7.27
N LYS A 603 8.68 -35.67 6.93
CA LYS A 603 7.84 -36.61 7.70
C LYS A 603 8.27 -36.76 9.16
N LYS A 604 9.60 -36.69 9.44
CA LYS A 604 10.13 -36.74 10.81
C LYS A 604 9.77 -35.46 11.59
N VAL A 605 9.90 -34.27 10.95
CA VAL A 605 9.54 -32.98 11.56
C VAL A 605 8.04 -32.94 11.88
N GLN A 606 7.19 -33.32 10.92
CA GLN A 606 5.73 -33.37 11.12
C GLN A 606 5.32 -34.30 12.28
N LYS A 607 5.94 -35.48 12.39
CA LYS A 607 5.71 -36.40 13.53
C LYS A 607 6.14 -35.80 14.87
N ALA A 608 7.27 -35.06 14.88
CA ALA A 608 7.76 -34.42 16.09
C ALA A 608 6.86 -33.27 16.55
N LEU A 609 6.32 -32.49 15.61
CA LEU A 609 5.34 -31.41 15.89
C LEU A 609 4.02 -32.00 16.42
N ALA A 610 3.45 -32.99 15.75
CA ALA A 610 2.23 -33.65 16.19
C ALA A 610 2.35 -34.30 17.58
N ALA A 611 3.55 -34.73 17.99
CA ALA A 611 3.81 -35.26 19.33
C ALA A 611 3.97 -34.17 20.42
N ARG A 612 4.18 -32.92 20.03
CA ARG A 612 4.24 -31.76 20.96
C ARG A 612 2.86 -31.17 21.23
N ASP A 613 1.97 -31.27 20.25
CA ASP A 613 0.62 -30.73 20.31
C ASP A 613 -0.40 -31.72 20.94
N ALA A 614 0.03 -33.00 21.15
CA ALA A 614 -0.73 -34.04 21.85
C ALA A 614 -0.31 -34.16 23.32
#